data_71d12ea235bf3664b6492f87a0a43dbe
#
_entry.id   71d12ea235bf3664b6492f87a0a43dbe
#
_cell.length_a   1.000
_cell.length_b   1.000
_cell.length_c   1.000
_cell.angle_alpha   90.00
_cell.angle_beta   90.00
_cell.angle_gamma   90.00
#
_symmetry.space_group_name_H-M   'P 1'
#
loop_
_entity.id
_entity.type
_entity.pdbx_description
1 polymer ?
#
loop_
_entity_poly.entity_id
_entity_poly.type
_entity_poly.pdbx_seq_one_letter_code
_entity_poly.pdbx_strand_id
1 'polypeptide(L)'
;SLRVWRDYFKNANILGADIDKNILFNDHRIKTNYVDQINPKSINDMWEKYNNIDFDLMIDDGLHTFEAGKILFENSFHKLKAKGIYVIEDVSHLYLYRLAEFFKDYNHIIVKLESSKANLLEDNNMIIIKK
;
A
#
# COMPACT_ATOMS: atom_id res chain seq x y z
N SER A 1 0.27 1.81 -13.17
CA SER A 1 -0.54 0.78 -12.48
C SER A 1 -2.02 1.19 -12.30
N LEU A 2 -2.37 2.41 -11.87
CA LEU A 2 -3.76 2.81 -11.54
C LEU A 2 -4.79 2.60 -12.67
N ARG A 3 -4.40 2.81 -13.95
CA ARG A 3 -5.30 2.55 -15.09
C ARG A 3 -5.54 1.06 -15.28
N VAL A 4 -4.55 0.22 -15.03
CA VAL A 4 -4.69 -1.25 -15.06
C VAL A 4 -5.68 -1.70 -13.98
N TRP A 5 -5.56 -1.21 -12.76
CA TRP A 5 -6.51 -1.50 -11.68
C TRP A 5 -7.93 -1.06 -12.03
N ARG A 6 -8.11 0.15 -12.56
CA ARG A 6 -9.43 0.62 -13.04
C ARG A 6 -10.03 -0.29 -14.11
N ASP A 7 -9.22 -0.73 -15.05
CA ASP A 7 -9.69 -1.54 -16.19
C ASP A 7 -9.96 -2.99 -15.77
N TYR A 8 -9.21 -3.50 -14.80
CA TYR A 8 -9.42 -4.82 -14.21
C TYR A 8 -10.68 -4.85 -13.33
N PHE A 9 -10.79 -3.93 -12.39
CA PHE A 9 -11.94 -3.80 -11.50
C PHE A 9 -12.99 -2.84 -12.10
N LYS A 10 -13.91 -3.37 -12.90
CA LYS A 10 -14.86 -2.55 -13.70
C LYS A 10 -15.73 -1.59 -12.88
N ASN A 11 -16.00 -1.91 -11.61
CA ASN A 11 -16.87 -1.13 -10.72
C ASN A 11 -16.08 -0.39 -9.60
N ALA A 12 -14.76 -0.53 -9.54
CA ALA A 12 -13.97 0.11 -8.49
C ALA A 12 -13.71 1.59 -8.79
N ASN A 13 -13.66 2.38 -7.73
CA ASN A 13 -13.03 3.70 -7.73
C ASN A 13 -11.60 3.54 -7.22
N ILE A 14 -10.66 4.13 -7.91
CA ILE A 14 -9.23 4.01 -7.64
C ILE A 14 -8.74 5.31 -7.03
N LEU A 15 -8.09 5.21 -5.88
CA LEU A 15 -7.38 6.31 -5.25
C LEU A 15 -5.89 6.01 -5.30
N GLY A 16 -5.10 6.90 -5.89
CA GLY A 16 -3.65 6.85 -5.88
C GLY A 16 -3.06 7.94 -4.99
N ALA A 17 -1.86 7.66 -4.48
CA ALA A 17 -1.09 8.62 -3.70
C ALA A 17 0.38 8.55 -4.11
N ASP A 18 1.04 9.69 -4.20
CA ASP A 18 2.45 9.77 -4.52
C ASP A 18 3.07 11.05 -3.96
N ILE A 19 4.39 11.03 -3.71
CA ILE A 19 5.16 12.20 -3.30
C ILE A 19 5.54 13.09 -4.49
N ASP A 20 5.61 12.54 -5.70
CA ASP A 20 5.88 13.33 -6.92
C ASP A 20 4.60 13.96 -7.46
N LYS A 21 4.46 15.25 -7.26
CA LYS A 21 3.32 16.02 -7.75
C LYS A 21 3.16 16.02 -9.27
N ASN A 22 4.24 15.78 -10.02
CA ASN A 22 4.23 15.84 -11.48
C ASN A 22 3.54 14.63 -12.12
N ILE A 23 3.45 13.52 -11.40
CA ILE A 23 2.77 12.31 -11.89
C ILE A 23 1.30 12.20 -11.47
N LEU A 24 0.84 13.15 -10.64
CA LEU A 24 -0.55 13.16 -10.19
C LEU A 24 -1.48 13.51 -11.33
N PHE A 25 -2.61 12.80 -11.42
CA PHE A 25 -3.63 13.00 -12.43
C PHE A 25 -5.02 12.59 -11.93
N ASN A 26 -6.06 13.06 -12.60
CA ASN A 26 -7.41 12.58 -12.44
C ASN A 26 -7.91 12.02 -13.75
N ASP A 27 -8.65 10.91 -13.69
CA ASP A 27 -9.24 10.24 -14.84
C ASP A 27 -10.59 9.65 -14.41
N HIS A 28 -11.35 9.05 -15.35
CA HIS A 28 -12.58 8.34 -15.02
C HIS A 28 -12.31 7.27 -13.96
N ARG A 29 -13.00 7.38 -12.80
CA ARG A 29 -12.84 6.52 -11.61
C ARG A 29 -11.43 6.48 -11.01
N ILE A 30 -10.54 7.42 -11.37
CA ILE A 30 -9.21 7.55 -10.75
C ILE A 30 -9.07 8.95 -10.18
N LYS A 31 -8.64 9.03 -8.93
CA LYS A 31 -8.17 10.26 -8.29
C LYS A 31 -6.80 10.04 -7.70
N THR A 32 -5.92 11.03 -7.81
CA THR A 32 -4.60 10.97 -7.18
C THR A 32 -4.38 12.13 -6.23
N ASN A 33 -3.58 11.89 -5.20
CA ASN A 33 -3.27 12.85 -4.15
C ASN A 33 -1.77 12.89 -3.88
N TYR A 34 -1.30 14.07 -3.49
CA TYR A 34 0.04 14.19 -2.92
C TYR A 34 0.04 13.58 -1.51
N VAL A 35 0.97 12.67 -1.26
CA VAL A 35 1.23 12.10 0.06
C VAL A 35 2.72 11.86 0.22
N ASP A 36 3.27 12.31 1.33
CA ASP A 36 4.57 11.90 1.82
C ASP A 36 4.35 10.73 2.79
N GLN A 37 4.78 9.53 2.40
CA GLN A 37 4.55 8.28 3.11
C GLN A 37 5.16 8.25 4.52
N ILE A 38 6.24 8.97 4.76
CA ILE A 38 6.89 9.04 6.07
C ILE A 38 6.38 10.17 6.95
N ASN A 39 5.40 10.93 6.49
CA ASN A 39 4.80 12.05 7.21
C ASN A 39 3.34 11.72 7.61
N PRO A 40 3.08 11.38 8.88
CA PRO A 40 1.74 11.07 9.37
C PRO A 40 0.71 12.15 9.07
N LYS A 41 1.12 13.43 9.17
CA LYS A 41 0.22 14.55 8.87
C LYS A 41 -0.20 14.55 7.40
N SER A 42 0.73 14.30 6.47
CA SER A 42 0.44 14.22 5.03
C SER A 42 -0.57 13.11 4.72
N ILE A 43 -0.41 11.95 5.36
CA ILE A 43 -1.32 10.81 5.22
C ILE A 43 -2.70 11.16 5.77
N ASN A 44 -2.77 11.73 6.97
CA ASN A 44 -4.04 12.09 7.60
C ASN A 44 -4.77 13.20 6.85
N ASP A 45 -4.07 14.23 6.36
CA ASP A 45 -4.65 15.29 5.52
C ASP A 45 -5.29 14.72 4.23
N MET A 46 -4.73 13.63 3.67
CA MET A 46 -5.38 12.90 2.58
C MET A 46 -6.65 12.22 3.05
N TRP A 47 -6.61 11.47 4.18
CA TRP A 47 -7.77 10.73 4.67
C TRP A 47 -8.92 11.64 5.11
N GLU A 48 -8.65 12.85 5.57
CA GLU A 48 -9.69 13.85 5.86
C GLU A 48 -10.55 14.18 4.64
N LYS A 49 -9.98 14.20 3.44
CA LYS A 49 -10.72 14.39 2.18
C LYS A 49 -11.64 13.21 1.84
N TYR A 50 -11.35 12.05 2.40
CA TYR A 50 -12.07 10.78 2.17
C TYR A 50 -12.62 10.18 3.47
N ASN A 51 -13.01 11.02 4.42
CA ASN A 51 -13.44 10.60 5.76
C ASN A 51 -14.61 9.60 5.77
N ASN A 52 -15.51 9.67 4.79
CA ASN A 52 -16.69 8.82 4.66
C ASN A 52 -16.48 7.63 3.68
N ILE A 53 -15.25 7.34 3.30
CA ILE A 53 -14.94 6.27 2.35
C ILE A 53 -14.01 5.27 3.04
N ASP A 54 -14.41 4.00 2.98
CA ASP A 54 -13.58 2.86 3.36
C ASP A 54 -13.21 2.03 2.13
N PHE A 55 -12.06 1.37 2.20
CA PHE A 55 -11.46 0.68 1.07
C PHE A 55 -11.55 -0.84 1.22
N ASP A 56 -11.75 -1.53 0.11
CA ASP A 56 -11.73 -3.00 0.05
C ASP A 56 -10.30 -3.52 -0.06
N LEU A 57 -9.43 -2.77 -0.74
CA LEU A 57 -8.03 -3.10 -1.00
C LEU A 57 -7.18 -1.84 -0.85
N MET A 58 -6.05 -1.98 -0.14
CA MET A 58 -4.98 -1.00 -0.08
C MET A 58 -3.67 -1.66 -0.49
N ILE A 59 -2.86 -0.97 -1.29
CA ILE A 59 -1.56 -1.44 -1.74
C ILE A 59 -0.53 -0.38 -1.41
N ASP A 60 0.49 -0.76 -0.67
CA ASP A 60 1.69 0.02 -0.38
C ASP A 60 2.81 -0.43 -1.33
N ASP A 61 3.03 0.35 -2.35
CA ASP A 61 4.08 0.22 -3.37
C ASP A 61 4.91 1.53 -3.37
N GLY A 62 5.37 1.91 -2.17
CA GLY A 62 5.97 3.22 -1.94
C GLY A 62 7.49 3.18 -1.74
N LEU A 63 7.98 3.59 -0.56
CA LEU A 63 9.41 3.77 -0.29
C LEU A 63 10.16 2.47 0.04
N HIS A 64 9.48 1.35 0.19
CA HIS A 64 9.99 -0.02 0.44
C HIS A 64 10.91 -0.14 1.67
N THR A 65 10.76 0.74 2.66
CA THR A 65 11.46 0.64 3.94
C THR A 65 10.52 0.21 5.06
N PHE A 66 11.08 -0.38 6.13
CA PHE A 66 10.29 -0.77 7.30
C PHE A 66 9.55 0.42 7.91
N GLU A 67 10.23 1.54 8.10
CA GLU A 67 9.69 2.74 8.72
C GLU A 67 8.54 3.34 7.90
N ALA A 68 8.70 3.40 6.57
CA ALA A 68 7.68 3.94 5.67
C ALA A 68 6.42 3.05 5.65
N GLY A 69 6.58 1.73 5.48
CA GLY A 69 5.47 0.78 5.50
C GLY A 69 4.73 0.78 6.84
N LYS A 70 5.47 0.83 7.97
CA LYS A 70 4.88 0.95 9.30
C LYS A 70 4.05 2.24 9.44
N ILE A 71 4.62 3.40 9.10
CA ILE A 71 3.94 4.70 9.24
C ILE A 71 2.68 4.74 8.38
N LEU A 72 2.76 4.32 7.11
CA LEU A 72 1.59 4.30 6.24
C LEU A 72 0.50 3.37 6.77
N PHE A 73 0.87 2.15 7.21
CA PHE A 73 -0.07 1.20 7.78
C PHE A 73 -0.78 1.76 9.02
N GLU A 74 -0.03 2.25 10.01
CA GLU A 74 -0.59 2.77 11.27
C GLU A 74 -1.56 3.95 11.03
N ASN A 75 -1.31 4.77 9.99
CA ASN A 75 -2.14 5.93 9.66
C ASN A 75 -3.22 5.64 8.60
N SER A 76 -3.31 4.41 8.07
CA SER A 76 -4.24 4.08 6.97
C SER A 76 -5.13 2.87 7.24
N PHE A 77 -4.70 1.92 8.08
CA PHE A 77 -5.41 0.65 8.29
C PHE A 77 -6.84 0.83 8.81
N HIS A 78 -7.12 1.91 9.54
CA HIS A 78 -8.48 2.24 9.99
C HIS A 78 -9.45 2.46 8.82
N LYS A 79 -8.96 2.91 7.67
CA LYS A 79 -9.74 3.15 6.44
C LYS A 79 -10.02 1.89 5.62
N LEU A 80 -9.47 0.75 6.03
CA LEU A 80 -9.76 -0.53 5.39
C LEU A 80 -11.07 -1.10 5.97
N LYS A 81 -11.97 -1.59 5.11
CA LYS A 81 -13.20 -2.27 5.51
C LYS A 81 -12.92 -3.54 6.31
N ALA A 82 -13.89 -4.00 7.09
CA ALA A 82 -13.88 -5.36 7.64
C ALA A 82 -13.76 -6.38 6.49
N LYS A 83 -12.84 -7.34 6.62
CA LYS A 83 -12.44 -8.31 5.59
C LYS A 83 -11.69 -7.70 4.39
N GLY A 84 -11.35 -6.42 4.43
CA GLY A 84 -10.49 -5.77 3.44
C GLY A 84 -9.05 -6.31 3.51
N ILE A 85 -8.30 -6.04 2.47
CA ILE A 85 -6.93 -6.54 2.29
C ILE A 85 -5.97 -5.36 2.19
N TYR A 86 -4.88 -5.41 2.97
CA TYR A 86 -3.74 -4.51 2.88
C TYR A 86 -2.54 -5.29 2.35
N VAL A 87 -1.89 -4.78 1.31
CA VAL A 87 -0.73 -5.41 0.68
C VAL A 87 0.45 -4.47 0.79
N ILE A 88 1.61 -4.98 1.17
CA ILE A 88 2.89 -4.29 1.04
C ILE A 88 3.68 -5.03 -0.01
N GLU A 89 4.02 -4.34 -1.10
CA GLU A 89 4.78 -4.89 -2.23
C GLU A 89 6.27 -4.58 -2.10
N ASP A 90 7.08 -5.27 -2.88
CA ASP A 90 8.52 -5.07 -3.06
C ASP A 90 9.31 -4.99 -1.74
N VAL A 91 8.94 -5.90 -0.80
CA VAL A 91 9.61 -6.00 0.49
C VAL A 91 10.96 -6.70 0.34
N SER A 92 12.04 -5.99 0.65
CA SER A 92 13.37 -6.58 0.65
C SER A 92 13.53 -7.61 1.78
N HIS A 93 14.44 -8.56 1.59
CA HIS A 93 14.77 -9.54 2.63
C HIS A 93 15.22 -8.88 3.95
N LEU A 94 15.86 -7.71 3.86
CA LEU A 94 16.30 -6.95 5.03
C LEU A 94 15.15 -6.52 5.94
N TYR A 95 14.02 -6.12 5.36
CA TYR A 95 12.88 -5.61 6.11
C TYR A 95 11.80 -6.66 6.37
N LEU A 96 11.82 -7.78 5.63
CA LEU A 96 10.78 -8.80 5.68
C LEU A 96 10.55 -9.34 7.11
N TYR A 97 11.62 -9.66 7.83
CA TYR A 97 11.50 -10.18 9.20
C TYR A 97 11.03 -9.13 10.20
N ARG A 98 11.45 -7.86 10.03
CA ARG A 98 11.01 -6.76 10.89
C ARG A 98 9.52 -6.46 10.69
N LEU A 99 9.05 -6.46 9.45
CA LEU A 99 7.64 -6.28 9.12
C LEU A 99 6.81 -7.48 9.59
N ALA A 100 7.30 -8.72 9.39
CA ALA A 100 6.62 -9.92 9.89
C ALA A 100 6.45 -9.89 11.41
N GLU A 101 7.46 -9.48 12.16
CA GLU A 101 7.35 -9.32 13.62
C GLU A 101 6.39 -8.20 14.01
N PHE A 102 6.38 -7.09 13.27
CA PHE A 102 5.43 -5.99 13.49
C PHE A 102 3.97 -6.45 13.27
N PHE A 103 3.74 -7.31 12.27
CA PHE A 103 2.40 -7.82 11.94
C PHE A 103 2.02 -9.12 12.65
N LYS A 104 2.82 -9.63 13.60
CA LYS A 104 2.59 -10.94 14.24
C LYS A 104 1.21 -11.12 14.86
N ASP A 105 0.62 -10.03 15.38
CA ASP A 105 -0.71 -10.04 16.00
C ASP A 105 -1.85 -9.78 15.01
N TYR A 106 -1.54 -9.59 13.74
CA TYR A 106 -2.49 -9.43 12.65
C TYR A 106 -2.63 -10.74 11.85
N ASN A 107 -3.79 -10.94 11.24
CA ASN A 107 -3.96 -12.04 10.29
C ASN A 107 -3.19 -11.71 9.01
N HIS A 108 -1.99 -12.25 8.87
CA HIS A 108 -1.11 -11.95 7.74
C HIS A 108 -0.49 -13.19 7.12
N ILE A 109 -0.10 -13.07 5.87
CA ILE A 109 0.73 -14.04 5.14
C ILE A 109 1.91 -13.34 4.48
N ILE A 110 3.01 -14.07 4.36
CA ILE A 110 4.21 -13.62 3.64
C ILE A 110 4.28 -14.41 2.33
N VAL A 111 4.37 -13.69 1.23
CA VAL A 111 4.59 -14.27 -0.10
C VAL A 111 6.03 -14.00 -0.51
N LYS A 112 6.82 -15.07 -0.64
CA LYS A 112 8.18 -15.01 -1.16
C LYS A 112 8.14 -15.41 -2.62
N LEU A 113 8.56 -14.50 -3.49
CA LEU A 113 8.66 -14.79 -4.91
C LEU A 113 10.07 -15.32 -5.20
N GLU A 114 10.17 -16.64 -5.37
CA GLU A 114 11.39 -17.26 -5.85
C GLU A 114 11.47 -17.11 -7.37
N SER A 115 12.47 -16.37 -7.84
CA SER A 115 12.80 -16.26 -9.28
C SER A 115 14.09 -17.01 -9.56
N SER A 116 14.22 -17.65 -10.72
CA SER A 116 15.50 -18.16 -11.23
C SER A 116 16.55 -17.05 -11.44
N LYS A 117 16.12 -15.80 -11.36
CA LYS A 117 16.93 -14.58 -11.33
C LYS A 117 17.01 -13.97 -9.93
N ALA A 118 16.70 -14.72 -8.88
CA ALA A 118 16.60 -14.25 -7.50
C ALA A 118 17.86 -13.54 -6.96
N ASN A 119 19.03 -13.78 -7.54
CA ASN A 119 20.26 -13.04 -7.22
C ASN A 119 20.26 -11.58 -7.70
N LEU A 120 19.23 -11.13 -8.43
CA LEU A 120 19.15 -9.78 -9.00
C LEU A 120 17.98 -8.95 -8.41
N LEU A 121 17.06 -9.58 -7.67
CA LEU A 121 15.85 -8.93 -7.14
C LEU A 121 15.73 -9.24 -5.65
N GLU A 122 16.31 -8.39 -4.81
CA GLU A 122 16.32 -8.54 -3.36
C GLU A 122 14.99 -8.16 -2.69
N ASP A 123 14.03 -7.60 -3.44
CA ASP A 123 12.84 -6.88 -2.96
C ASP A 123 11.49 -7.39 -3.52
N ASN A 124 11.41 -8.61 -4.00
CA ASN A 124 10.16 -9.15 -4.59
C ASN A 124 9.25 -9.88 -3.59
N ASN A 125 9.37 -9.62 -2.28
CA ASN A 125 8.47 -10.25 -1.32
C ASN A 125 7.26 -9.36 -1.08
N MET A 126 6.15 -9.98 -0.67
CA MET A 126 4.94 -9.26 -0.26
C MET A 126 4.49 -9.68 1.13
N ILE A 127 3.86 -8.76 1.84
CA ILE A 127 3.11 -9.06 3.04
C ILE A 127 1.65 -8.68 2.78
N ILE A 128 0.75 -9.61 3.02
CA ILE A 128 -0.69 -9.44 2.84
C ILE A 128 -1.36 -9.53 4.20
N ILE A 129 -2.05 -8.48 4.61
CA ILE A 129 -2.73 -8.39 5.91
C ILE A 129 -4.24 -8.34 5.66
N LYS A 130 -5.01 -9.16 6.36
CA LYS A 130 -6.46 -9.18 6.31
C LYS A 130 -7.04 -8.55 7.58
N LYS A 131 -7.92 -7.57 7.41
CA LYS A 131 -8.67 -6.94 8.51
C LYS A 131 -9.85 -7.78 8.96
#